data_f5fd5163f95b87a90b643c407e0fa775
#
_entry.id   f5fd5163f95b87a90b643c407e0fa775
#
_cell.length_a   1.000
_cell.length_b   1.000
_cell.length_c   1.000
_cell.angle_alpha   90.00
_cell.angle_beta   90.00
_cell.angle_gamma   90.00
#
_symmetry.space_group_name_H-M   'P 1'
#
loop_
_entity.id
_entity.type
_entity.pdbx_description
1 polymer ?
#
loop_
_entity_poly.entity_id
_entity_poly.type
_entity_poly.pdbx_seq_one_letter_code
_entity_poly.pdbx_strand_id
1 'polypeptide(L)'
;MEKITSRENAKVKYACRLASSGAFRRTEGRFLAEGRKLCPELCRGAELETLFCTESALEKCPELSELPGEHYLVEDHVADKLADVGTHQGVFGLSLIHI
;
A
#
# COMPACT_ATOMS: atom_id res chain seq x y z
N MET A 1 12.57 -5.42 7.26
CA MET A 1 11.56 -5.11 6.23
C MET A 1 12.17 -5.32 4.86
N GLU A 2 11.54 -6.13 4.05
CA GLU A 2 12.04 -6.42 2.70
C GLU A 2 11.88 -5.19 1.80
N LYS A 3 12.87 -4.96 0.94
CA LYS A 3 12.86 -3.83 0.02
C LYS A 3 12.47 -4.27 -1.39
N ILE A 4 11.53 -3.58 -2.00
CA ILE A 4 11.11 -3.81 -3.38
C ILE A 4 11.71 -2.70 -4.25
N THR A 5 12.51 -3.09 -5.23
CA THR A 5 13.23 -2.16 -6.10
C THR A 5 12.71 -2.17 -7.55
N SER A 6 11.85 -3.11 -7.89
CA SER A 6 11.34 -3.27 -9.26
C SER A 6 9.86 -2.96 -9.37
N ARG A 7 9.50 -2.15 -10.37
CA ARG A 7 8.10 -1.90 -10.74
C ARG A 7 7.41 -3.16 -11.25
N GLU A 8 8.19 -4.16 -11.65
CA GLU A 8 7.68 -5.43 -12.17
C GLU A 8 7.46 -6.47 -11.08
N ASN A 9 7.71 -6.13 -9.82
CA ASN A 9 7.43 -7.02 -8.70
C ASN A 9 5.96 -7.43 -8.71
N ALA A 10 5.68 -8.71 -8.52
CA ALA A 10 4.32 -9.25 -8.60
C ALA A 10 3.36 -8.61 -7.59
N LYS A 11 3.84 -8.31 -6.39
CA LYS A 11 3.01 -7.66 -5.36
C LYS A 11 2.65 -6.24 -5.75
N VAL A 12 3.58 -5.51 -6.36
CA VAL A 12 3.35 -4.15 -6.85
C VAL A 12 2.37 -4.17 -8.01
N LYS A 13 2.53 -5.08 -8.95
CA LYS A 13 1.61 -5.20 -10.09
C LYS A 13 0.20 -5.53 -9.64
N TYR A 14 0.06 -6.42 -8.67
CA TYR A 14 -1.23 -6.76 -8.08
C TYR A 14 -1.90 -5.54 -7.44
N ALA A 15 -1.15 -4.80 -6.63
CA ALA A 15 -1.65 -3.59 -5.98
C ALA A 15 -2.08 -2.54 -7.01
N CYS A 16 -1.31 -2.34 -8.07
CA CYS A 16 -1.65 -1.40 -9.14
C CYS A 16 -2.95 -1.81 -9.85
N ARG A 17 -3.15 -3.09 -10.05
CA ARG A 17 -4.37 -3.60 -10.66
C ARG A 17 -5.59 -3.36 -9.78
N LEU A 18 -5.44 -3.52 -8.46
CA LEU A 18 -6.50 -3.19 -7.50
C LEU A 18 -6.84 -1.70 -7.57
N ALA A 19 -5.82 -0.86 -7.66
CA ALA A 19 -6.02 0.59 -7.71
C ALA A 19 -6.76 1.03 -8.98
N SER A 20 -6.52 0.36 -10.12
CA SER A 20 -7.03 0.78 -11.42
C SER A 20 -8.33 0.11 -11.86
N SER A 21 -8.73 -1.00 -11.24
CA SER A 21 -9.89 -1.77 -11.70
C SER A 21 -10.89 -2.04 -10.60
N GLY A 22 -12.08 -1.43 -10.69
CA GLY A 22 -13.17 -1.70 -9.76
C GLY A 22 -13.67 -3.14 -9.86
N ALA A 23 -13.69 -3.71 -11.07
CA ALA A 23 -14.09 -5.11 -11.26
C ALA A 23 -13.12 -6.06 -10.56
N PHE A 24 -11.83 -5.79 -10.67
CA PHE A 24 -10.82 -6.60 -10.01
C PHE A 24 -10.93 -6.51 -8.49
N ARG A 25 -11.17 -5.31 -7.95
CA ARG A 25 -11.41 -5.12 -6.51
C ARG A 25 -12.58 -5.96 -6.01
N ARG A 26 -13.67 -5.98 -6.77
CA ARG A 26 -14.86 -6.77 -6.41
C ARG A 26 -14.58 -8.27 -6.44
N THR A 27 -13.85 -8.72 -7.45
CA THR A 27 -13.48 -10.13 -7.58
C THR A 27 -12.56 -10.58 -6.45
N GLU A 28 -11.57 -9.75 -6.11
CA GLU A 28 -10.56 -10.09 -5.10
C GLU A 28 -11.01 -9.79 -3.66
N GLY A 29 -12.00 -8.93 -3.49
CA GLY A 29 -12.43 -8.50 -2.16
C GLY A 29 -11.38 -7.68 -1.43
N ARG A 30 -10.59 -6.90 -2.19
CA ARG A 30 -9.47 -6.11 -1.67
C ARG A 30 -9.44 -4.74 -2.33
N PHE A 31 -8.77 -3.81 -1.66
CA PHE A 31 -8.54 -2.47 -2.21
C PHE A 31 -7.18 -1.95 -1.78
N LEU A 32 -6.69 -0.94 -2.49
CA LEU A 32 -5.46 -0.25 -2.14
C LEU A 32 -5.81 1.15 -1.63
N ALA A 33 -5.37 1.44 -0.41
CA ALA A 33 -5.53 2.76 0.20
C ALA A 33 -4.20 3.50 0.17
N GLU A 34 -4.25 4.81 0.09
CA GLU A 34 -3.07 5.66 0.05
C GLU A 34 -3.12 6.68 1.18
N GLY A 35 -1.99 6.87 1.87
CA GLY A 35 -1.82 7.93 2.83
C GLY A 35 -1.43 7.48 4.22
N ARG A 36 -0.69 8.35 4.93
CA ARG A 36 -0.17 8.08 6.27
C ARG A 36 -1.24 7.99 7.34
N LYS A 37 -2.35 8.70 7.16
CA LYS A 37 -3.47 8.71 8.12
C LYS A 37 -4.46 7.60 7.82
N LEU A 38 -4.73 7.37 6.53
CA LEU A 38 -5.74 6.41 6.11
C LEU A 38 -5.34 4.97 6.45
N CYS A 39 -4.08 4.61 6.23
CA CYS A 39 -3.63 3.25 6.49
C CYS A 39 -3.78 2.83 7.96
N PRO A 40 -3.36 3.64 8.96
CA PRO A 40 -3.62 3.31 10.36
C PRO A 40 -5.10 3.25 10.71
N GLU A 41 -5.93 4.11 10.12
CA GLU A 41 -7.38 4.11 10.38
C GLU A 41 -8.05 2.84 9.85
N LEU A 42 -7.59 2.33 8.73
CA LEU A 42 -8.11 1.09 8.15
C LEU A 42 -7.90 -0.11 9.07
N CYS A 43 -6.85 -0.09 9.89
CA CYS A 43 -6.60 -1.17 10.85
C CYS A 43 -7.68 -1.28 11.92
N ARG A 44 -8.52 -0.26 12.07
CA ARG A 44 -9.62 -0.26 13.05
C ARG A 44 -10.90 -0.89 12.50
N GLY A 45 -11.06 -0.91 11.17
CA GLY A 45 -12.30 -1.38 10.55
C GLY A 45 -12.10 -2.33 9.37
N ALA A 46 -10.87 -2.55 8.93
CA ALA A 46 -10.53 -3.45 7.85
C ALA A 46 -9.24 -4.16 8.18
N GLU A 47 -8.98 -5.30 7.54
CA GLU A 47 -7.73 -6.00 7.74
C GLU A 47 -6.68 -5.50 6.76
N LEU A 48 -5.66 -4.85 7.29
CA LEU A 48 -4.49 -4.45 6.51
C LEU A 48 -3.63 -5.70 6.30
N GLU A 49 -3.48 -6.11 5.05
CA GLU A 49 -2.69 -7.29 4.70
C GLU A 49 -1.25 -6.95 4.35
N THR A 50 -1.05 -5.84 3.64
CA THR A 50 0.27 -5.47 3.14
C THR A 50 0.43 -3.96 3.20
N LEU A 51 1.56 -3.50 3.71
CA LEU A 51 1.92 -2.10 3.73
C LEU A 51 3.14 -1.88 2.84
N PHE A 52 3.04 -0.93 1.93
CA PHE A 52 4.17 -0.46 1.12
C PHE A 52 4.49 0.96 1.57
N CYS A 53 5.73 1.23 1.91
CA CYS A 53 6.14 2.60 2.26
C CYS A 53 7.56 2.89 1.78
N THR A 54 7.81 4.16 1.50
CA THR A 54 9.17 4.63 1.18
C THR A 54 9.95 4.82 2.47
N GLU A 55 11.29 4.85 2.38
CA GLU A 55 12.13 5.17 3.54
C GLU A 55 11.79 6.54 4.12
N SER A 56 11.55 7.52 3.25
CA SER A 56 11.18 8.87 3.66
C SER A 56 9.89 8.89 4.47
N ALA A 57 8.87 8.13 4.03
CA ALA A 57 7.60 8.03 4.76
C ALA A 57 7.81 7.37 6.12
N LEU A 58 8.60 6.30 6.18
CA LEU A 58 8.89 5.59 7.42
C LEU A 58 9.66 6.47 8.41
N GLU A 59 10.59 7.28 7.93
CA GLU A 59 11.32 8.22 8.78
C GLU A 59 10.40 9.28 9.39
N LYS A 60 9.43 9.77 8.62
CA LYS A 60 8.47 10.76 9.10
C LYS A 60 7.42 10.15 10.02
N CYS A 61 7.14 8.88 9.87
CA CYS A 61 6.06 8.19 10.56
C CYS A 61 6.53 6.80 11.01
N PRO A 62 7.45 6.72 12.01
CA PRO A 62 8.03 5.42 12.42
C PRO A 62 7.00 4.41 12.91
N GLU A 63 5.85 4.87 13.40
CA GLU A 63 4.76 4.01 13.86
C GLU A 63 4.15 3.15 12.76
N LEU A 64 4.42 3.44 11.49
CA LEU A 64 3.97 2.59 10.38
C LEU A 64 4.51 1.16 10.50
N SER A 65 5.70 1.01 11.10
CA SER A 65 6.31 -0.32 11.29
C SER A 65 5.55 -1.19 12.29
N GLU A 66 4.66 -0.59 13.09
CA GLU A 66 3.87 -1.29 14.10
C GLU A 66 2.53 -1.81 13.56
N LEU A 67 2.16 -1.43 12.34
CA LEU A 67 0.92 -1.87 11.72
C LEU A 67 0.96 -3.37 11.41
N PRO A 68 -0.21 -4.05 11.43
CA PRO A 68 -0.25 -5.47 11.12
C PRO A 68 0.03 -5.77 9.66
N GLY A 69 0.25 -7.04 9.34
CA GLY A 69 0.44 -7.51 7.98
C GLY A 69 1.90 -7.55 7.54
N GLU A 70 2.10 -7.78 6.25
CA GLU A 70 3.42 -7.77 5.66
C GLU A 70 3.83 -6.35 5.34
N HIS A 71 5.10 -6.01 5.56
CA HIS A 71 5.63 -4.67 5.31
C HIS A 71 6.76 -4.72 4.30
N TYR A 72 6.71 -3.80 3.33
CA TYR A 72 7.75 -3.67 2.32
C TYR A 72 8.18 -2.22 2.18
N LEU A 73 9.50 -2.00 2.15
CA LEU A 73 10.04 -0.72 1.73
C LEU A 73 10.05 -0.72 0.21
N VAL A 74 9.63 0.39 -0.40
CA VAL A 74 9.65 0.54 -1.85
C VAL A 74 10.48 1.75 -2.23
N GLU A 75 11.21 1.63 -3.34
CA GLU A 75 11.92 2.78 -3.88
C GLU A 75 10.93 3.82 -4.42
N ASP A 76 11.37 5.06 -4.52
CA ASP A 76 10.49 6.16 -4.95
C ASP A 76 9.82 5.90 -6.30
N HIS A 77 10.55 5.34 -7.27
CA HIS A 77 9.96 5.05 -8.58
C HIS A 77 8.89 3.96 -8.52
N VAL A 78 9.00 3.05 -7.54
CA VAL A 78 7.97 2.01 -7.31
C VAL A 78 6.74 2.64 -6.66
N ALA A 79 6.96 3.53 -5.68
CA ALA A 79 5.86 4.27 -5.07
C ALA A 79 5.12 5.13 -6.08
N ASP A 80 5.83 5.75 -7.02
CA ASP A 80 5.23 6.53 -8.10
C ASP A 80 4.29 5.67 -8.96
N LYS A 81 4.65 4.41 -9.19
CA LYS A 81 3.80 3.48 -9.94
C LYS A 81 2.56 3.07 -9.15
N LEU A 82 2.70 2.90 -7.82
CA LEU A 82 1.56 2.57 -6.95
C LEU A 82 0.58 3.73 -6.85
N ALA A 83 1.08 4.96 -6.89
CA ALA A 83 0.26 6.16 -6.88
C ALA A 83 -0.33 6.41 -8.26
N ASP A 84 -1.63 6.69 -8.31
CA ASP A 84 -2.31 7.01 -9.56
C ASP A 84 -2.05 8.47 -9.97
N VAL A 85 -1.64 9.30 -9.03
CA VAL A 85 -1.36 10.72 -9.25
C VAL A 85 0.09 11.02 -8.89
N GLY A 86 0.68 12.06 -9.49
CA GLY A 86 2.09 12.39 -9.33
C GLY A 86 2.52 12.81 -7.94
N THR A 87 1.59 13.13 -7.05
CA THR A 87 1.89 13.53 -5.67
C THR A 87 1.31 12.51 -4.70
N HIS A 88 2.14 11.97 -3.82
CA HIS A 88 1.72 10.98 -2.83
C HIS A 88 2.54 11.12 -1.55
N GLN A 89 2.08 10.46 -0.49
CA GLN A 89 2.75 10.46 0.81
C GLN A 89 3.73 9.29 0.99
N GLY A 90 3.84 8.42 -0.02
CA GLY A 90 4.75 7.27 0.02
C GLY A 90 4.26 6.13 0.90
N VAL A 91 2.96 6.07 1.20
CA VAL A 91 2.35 5.03 2.03
C VAL A 91 1.13 4.46 1.33
N PHE A 92 1.12 3.14 1.16
CA PHE A 92 0.03 2.42 0.49
C PHE A 92 -0.31 1.17 1.29
N GLY A 93 -1.59 0.97 1.55
CA GLY A 93 -2.07 -0.18 2.30
C GLY A 93 -3.03 -1.03 1.48
N LEU A 94 -2.73 -2.33 1.38
CA LEU A 94 -3.59 -3.30 0.73
C LEU A 94 -4.42 -3.98 1.81
N SER A 95 -5.74 -3.85 1.72
CA SER A 95 -6.65 -4.31 2.76
C SER A 95 -7.80 -5.13 2.20
N LEU A 96 -8.35 -6.00 3.04
CA LEU A 96 -9.58 -6.72 2.73
C LEU A 96 -10.79 -5.79 2.80
N ILE A 97 -11.74 -6.00 1.90
CA ILE A 97 -13.03 -5.33 1.96
C ILE A 97 -13.95 -6.18 2.84
N HIS A 98 -14.43 -5.60 3.93
CA HIS A 98 -15.45 -6.23 4.76
C HIS A 98 -16.83 -5.74 4.32
N ILE A 99 -17.65 -6.67 3.93
CA ILE A 99 -19.02 -6.38 3.52
C ILE A 99 -19.97 -6.78 4.67
#